data_4b92bae304947c47b191cdf517b013b4
#
_entry.id   4b92bae304947c47b191cdf517b013b4
#
_cell.length_a   1.000
_cell.length_b   1.000
_cell.length_c   1.000
_cell.angle_alpha   90.00
_cell.angle_beta   90.00
_cell.angle_gamma   90.00
#
_symmetry.space_group_name_H-M   'P 1'
#
loop_
_entity.id
_entity.type
_entity.pdbx_description
1 polymer ?
#
loop_
_entity_poly.entity_id
_entity_poly.type
_entity_poly.pdbx_seq_one_letter_code
_entity_poly.pdbx_strand_id
1 'polypeptide(L)'
;MRIFLSFIFFLFFSNSFAIEKLENAHAISMHGSPKYSKNFKNFDYVNFDAPKGGSIKLHQIGSFDTLNNFILKGSPVVNLSQVHDSLLTQSFDEPFTMYGLVAESISVPEDRSWVIFKIRKEAKFHDGNPIRVEDVIWTLNTLKEKGHPFFKFYYGNVKTAEKISDNEVKFIFQGERNLELPLIIGQMKILSKKYWEDKFENVLLESPVGSGPYRVKNFKAGRTIEFERVDDYWGKNLSVNKGRFNFQKVIIEYFRDATVALEAFKSGDYDFRQENQAKRWSNAYNFTAIKNGHVKKESVKHEIPTGMQGFFINTRKEIFKDRVVRKALNYAFDFEWTNKILFFDQYKRTGSFFSNSDLAASDLPSKEELELLDPFKNQLPNEIFNTIYENPINDGSGDLRKNLRIADKLLYEAGWIIKDGKRINESTGMPLKFTILLVSPEFERIALPYARNLKKIGIETKVRTVDSAQYERRLEDFSFDMTVVSLGQSLSPGNEQKDFWSSTTAQINGSRNYAGVSSPAVDFLIDEVIAAKNRESLISATRALDRVLLWGYYVVPHWHIQNFRIAYWDKFGQPKINPKYDLGLDTWWYDNDKIKLLEP
;
A
#
# COMPACT_ATOMS: atom_id res chain seq x y z
N MET A 1 3.29 -72.63 -9.51
CA MET A 1 3.91 -71.53 -8.74
C MET A 1 3.34 -70.24 -9.28
N ARG A 2 2.27 -69.72 -8.61
CA ARG A 2 1.52 -68.53 -9.03
C ARG A 2 2.09 -67.34 -8.25
N ILE A 3 2.69 -66.37 -8.97
CA ILE A 3 3.20 -65.12 -8.41
C ILE A 3 2.03 -64.12 -8.37
N PHE A 4 1.61 -63.70 -7.15
CA PHE A 4 0.67 -62.62 -6.93
C PHE A 4 1.44 -61.31 -6.95
N LEU A 5 1.23 -60.45 -7.96
CA LEU A 5 1.65 -59.04 -7.94
C LEU A 5 0.58 -58.22 -7.21
N SER A 6 0.91 -57.77 -6.01
CA SER A 6 0.08 -56.78 -5.30
C SER A 6 0.43 -55.38 -5.84
N PHE A 7 -0.53 -54.78 -6.53
CA PHE A 7 -0.50 -53.37 -6.91
C PHE A 7 -0.92 -52.53 -5.69
N ILE A 8 0.02 -51.84 -5.07
CA ILE A 8 -0.28 -50.83 -4.04
C ILE A 8 -0.65 -49.55 -4.77
N PHE A 9 -1.94 -49.20 -4.74
CA PHE A 9 -2.45 -47.93 -5.22
C PHE A 9 -2.17 -46.87 -4.15
N PHE A 10 -1.16 -46.04 -4.37
CA PHE A 10 -0.96 -44.82 -3.58
C PHE A 10 -2.01 -43.79 -4.02
N LEU A 11 -3.07 -43.66 -3.23
CA LEU A 11 -4.01 -42.54 -3.33
C LEU A 11 -3.28 -41.26 -2.84
N PHE A 12 -2.78 -40.48 -3.78
CA PHE A 12 -2.42 -39.11 -3.50
C PHE A 12 -3.71 -38.33 -3.24
N PHE A 13 -4.02 -38.09 -1.97
CA PHE A 13 -4.98 -37.06 -1.59
C PHE A 13 -4.33 -35.70 -1.90
N SER A 14 -4.58 -35.16 -3.08
CA SER A 14 -4.41 -33.75 -3.35
C SER A 14 -5.46 -33.01 -2.49
N ASN A 15 -5.03 -32.43 -1.39
CA ASN A 15 -5.83 -31.47 -0.65
C ASN A 15 -6.08 -30.25 -1.55
N SER A 16 -7.16 -30.30 -2.31
CA SER A 16 -7.69 -29.17 -3.05
C SER A 16 -8.26 -28.21 -2.02
N PHE A 17 -7.50 -27.23 -1.56
CA PHE A 17 -8.01 -26.12 -0.76
C PHE A 17 -8.89 -25.24 -1.67
N ALA A 18 -10.15 -25.64 -1.81
CA ALA A 18 -11.19 -24.79 -2.38
C ALA A 18 -11.39 -23.57 -1.45
N ILE A 19 -11.75 -22.42 -2.01
CA ILE A 19 -12.25 -21.30 -1.22
C ILE A 19 -13.47 -21.82 -0.47
N GLU A 20 -13.37 -21.89 0.85
CA GLU A 20 -14.34 -22.57 1.68
C GLU A 20 -15.57 -21.68 1.89
N LYS A 21 -16.76 -22.26 1.77
CA LYS A 21 -17.99 -21.62 2.23
C LYS A 21 -17.84 -21.32 3.72
N LEU A 22 -17.98 -20.06 4.11
CA LEU A 22 -17.96 -19.67 5.52
C LEU A 22 -19.39 -19.56 6.05
N GLU A 23 -19.66 -20.23 7.17
CA GLU A 23 -20.93 -20.10 7.91
C GLU A 23 -20.63 -19.64 9.34
N ASN A 24 -21.16 -18.49 9.73
CA ASN A 24 -20.97 -17.90 11.08
C ASN A 24 -19.49 -17.84 11.51
N ALA A 25 -18.59 -17.56 10.59
CA ALA A 25 -17.18 -17.44 10.85
C ALA A 25 -16.85 -16.15 11.62
N HIS A 26 -15.82 -16.19 12.46
CA HIS A 26 -15.37 -15.03 13.25
C HIS A 26 -14.41 -14.11 12.49
N ALA A 27 -13.92 -14.56 11.35
CA ALA A 27 -12.94 -13.86 10.51
C ALA A 27 -13.05 -14.31 9.05
N ILE A 28 -12.48 -13.51 8.16
CA ILE A 28 -12.35 -13.80 6.74
C ILE A 28 -10.98 -13.36 6.24
N SER A 29 -10.27 -14.24 5.53
CA SER A 29 -9.03 -13.93 4.84
C SER A 29 -9.28 -13.77 3.34
N MET A 30 -8.52 -12.92 2.69
CA MET A 30 -8.56 -12.83 1.22
C MET A 30 -8.12 -14.15 0.60
N HIS A 31 -7.02 -14.74 1.10
CA HIS A 31 -6.47 -16.02 0.69
C HIS A 31 -6.09 -16.84 1.92
N GLY A 32 -6.38 -18.13 1.91
CA GLY A 32 -6.08 -19.02 3.03
C GLY A 32 -7.02 -18.89 4.23
N SER A 33 -6.55 -19.26 5.40
CA SER A 33 -7.29 -19.27 6.66
C SER A 33 -6.77 -18.22 7.64
N PRO A 34 -7.63 -17.62 8.49
CA PRO A 34 -7.21 -16.71 9.54
C PRO A 34 -6.21 -17.37 10.50
N LYS A 35 -5.17 -16.64 10.90
CA LYS A 35 -4.16 -17.06 11.86
C LYS A 35 -4.74 -17.31 13.25
N TYR A 36 -5.62 -16.44 13.71
CA TYR A 36 -6.20 -16.51 15.04
C TYR A 36 -7.50 -17.30 15.01
N SER A 37 -7.60 -18.30 15.89
CA SER A 37 -8.80 -19.13 16.07
C SER A 37 -9.96 -18.33 16.66
N LYS A 38 -11.20 -18.86 16.59
CA LYS A 38 -12.42 -18.20 17.07
C LYS A 38 -12.33 -17.70 18.53
N ASN A 39 -11.58 -18.42 19.38
CA ASN A 39 -11.48 -18.12 20.81
C ASN A 39 -10.14 -17.47 21.20
N PHE A 40 -9.45 -16.82 20.26
CA PHE A 40 -8.21 -16.12 20.58
C PHE A 40 -8.44 -15.01 21.61
N LYS A 41 -7.44 -14.73 22.43
CA LYS A 41 -7.57 -13.76 23.53
C LYS A 41 -7.22 -12.33 23.12
N ASN A 42 -6.22 -12.18 22.30
CA ASN A 42 -5.69 -10.92 21.75
C ASN A 42 -4.79 -11.22 20.57
N PHE A 43 -4.43 -10.22 19.79
CA PHE A 43 -3.38 -10.33 18.78
C PHE A 43 -2.00 -10.50 19.41
N ASP A 44 -1.07 -11.17 18.71
CA ASP A 44 0.29 -11.44 19.22
C ASP A 44 1.14 -10.17 19.38
N TYR A 45 0.82 -9.13 18.62
CA TYR A 45 1.54 -7.86 18.60
C TYR A 45 1.02 -6.82 19.61
N VAL A 46 0.29 -7.24 20.63
CA VAL A 46 -0.17 -6.34 21.70
C VAL A 46 0.39 -6.78 23.06
N ASN A 47 0.46 -5.86 24.00
CA ASN A 47 0.58 -6.19 25.40
C ASN A 47 -0.83 -6.21 26.00
N PHE A 48 -1.30 -7.40 26.38
CA PHE A 48 -2.63 -7.58 26.96
C PHE A 48 -2.85 -6.74 28.23
N ASP A 49 -1.79 -6.61 29.05
CA ASP A 49 -1.80 -5.89 30.33
C ASP A 49 -1.32 -4.43 30.19
N ALA A 50 -1.29 -3.89 28.97
CA ALA A 50 -0.89 -2.50 28.74
C ALA A 50 -1.73 -1.54 29.58
N PRO A 51 -1.11 -0.67 30.39
CA PRO A 51 -1.84 0.29 31.22
C PRO A 51 -2.62 1.26 30.34
N LYS A 52 -3.83 1.59 30.80
CA LYS A 52 -4.69 2.56 30.14
C LYS A 52 -4.52 3.92 30.83
N GLY A 53 -4.31 4.98 30.03
CA GLY A 53 -4.17 6.35 30.56
C GLY A 53 -3.18 7.20 29.80
N GLY A 54 -2.87 8.36 30.34
CA GLY A 54 -1.91 9.29 29.75
C GLY A 54 -2.34 9.87 28.40
N SER A 55 -1.40 10.52 27.74
CA SER A 55 -1.65 11.16 26.46
C SER A 55 -0.50 10.95 25.47
N ILE A 56 -0.84 10.97 24.19
CA ILE A 56 0.13 11.09 23.11
C ILE A 56 -0.19 12.33 22.28
N LYS A 57 0.82 13.16 22.01
CA LYS A 57 0.74 14.28 21.09
C LYS A 57 1.38 13.94 19.76
N LEU A 58 0.63 14.05 18.70
CA LEU A 58 1.03 13.81 17.31
C LEU A 58 1.09 15.14 16.55
N HIS A 59 1.64 15.11 15.35
CA HIS A 59 1.63 16.27 14.47
C HIS A 59 1.01 15.92 13.13
N GLN A 60 0.52 16.97 12.46
CA GLN A 60 0.09 16.93 11.06
C GLN A 60 0.56 18.20 10.35
N ILE A 61 0.89 18.09 9.06
CA ILE A 61 1.18 19.25 8.23
C ILE A 61 -0.10 19.69 7.52
N GLY A 62 -0.33 21.00 7.49
CA GLY A 62 -1.50 21.59 6.85
C GLY A 62 -2.51 22.14 7.84
N SER A 63 -3.79 21.94 7.58
CA SER A 63 -4.91 22.51 8.33
C SER A 63 -6.14 21.63 8.15
N PHE A 64 -7.19 21.84 8.94
CA PHE A 64 -8.50 21.22 8.76
C PHE A 64 -9.63 22.25 9.00
N ASP A 65 -10.74 22.06 8.32
CA ASP A 65 -11.95 22.88 8.45
C ASP A 65 -13.23 22.06 8.57
N THR A 66 -13.11 20.73 8.61
CA THR A 66 -14.26 19.84 8.81
C THR A 66 -13.95 18.61 9.63
N LEU A 67 -14.94 18.13 10.39
CA LEU A 67 -14.98 16.84 11.08
C LEU A 67 -15.82 15.81 10.32
N ASN A 68 -16.15 16.08 9.06
CA ASN A 68 -16.79 15.15 8.15
C ASN A 68 -15.78 14.71 7.08
N ASN A 69 -15.30 13.47 7.17
CA ASN A 69 -14.34 12.88 6.22
C ASN A 69 -15.01 11.99 5.15
N PHE A 70 -16.33 12.04 5.05
CA PHE A 70 -17.11 11.21 4.12
C PHE A 70 -17.50 11.93 2.83
N ILE A 71 -17.31 13.23 2.75
CA ILE A 71 -17.67 14.07 1.60
C ILE A 71 -16.43 14.72 0.96
N LEU A 72 -16.59 15.24 -0.25
CA LEU A 72 -15.50 15.95 -0.97
C LEU A 72 -15.23 17.36 -0.44
N LYS A 73 -16.22 17.98 0.21
CA LYS A 73 -16.13 19.37 0.67
C LYS A 73 -15.28 19.50 1.93
N GLY A 74 -14.41 20.50 1.96
CA GLY A 74 -13.55 20.83 3.10
C GLY A 74 -12.29 19.98 3.19
N SER A 75 -11.44 20.32 4.16
CA SER A 75 -10.21 19.61 4.51
C SER A 75 -10.46 18.84 5.80
N PRO A 76 -10.65 17.51 5.76
CA PRO A 76 -11.02 16.76 6.95
C PRO A 76 -9.84 16.65 7.93
N VAL A 77 -10.19 16.60 9.21
CA VAL A 77 -9.21 16.29 10.26
C VAL A 77 -8.73 14.84 10.10
N VAL A 78 -7.45 14.59 10.41
CA VAL A 78 -6.91 13.23 10.41
C VAL A 78 -7.39 12.44 11.65
N ASN A 79 -7.26 11.11 11.60
CA ASN A 79 -7.55 10.18 12.70
C ASN A 79 -9.04 10.00 13.08
N LEU A 80 -9.98 10.56 12.33
CA LEU A 80 -11.43 10.32 12.54
C LEU A 80 -11.85 8.85 12.39
N SER A 81 -11.03 8.04 11.75
CA SER A 81 -11.28 6.59 11.60
C SER A 81 -11.41 5.85 12.93
N GLN A 82 -10.84 6.36 14.02
CA GLN A 82 -10.94 5.79 15.37
C GLN A 82 -12.23 6.20 16.10
N VAL A 83 -12.99 7.15 15.55
CA VAL A 83 -14.28 7.59 16.09
C VAL A 83 -15.41 6.64 15.66
N HIS A 84 -15.26 5.97 14.54
CA HIS A 84 -16.28 5.09 13.96
C HIS A 84 -15.77 3.66 13.85
N ASP A 85 -16.54 2.69 14.36
CA ASP A 85 -16.26 1.28 14.12
C ASP A 85 -16.69 0.84 12.72
N SER A 86 -16.04 -0.21 12.21
CA SER A 86 -16.39 -0.91 10.99
C SER A 86 -17.02 -2.27 11.31
N LEU A 87 -17.62 -2.93 10.32
CA LEU A 87 -18.14 -4.28 10.50
C LEU A 87 -17.06 -5.25 10.96
N LEU A 88 -15.86 -5.16 10.37
CA LEU A 88 -14.69 -5.97 10.68
C LEU A 88 -13.47 -5.08 10.97
N THR A 89 -12.48 -5.63 11.64
CA THR A 89 -11.16 -4.98 11.86
C THR A 89 -10.04 -5.85 11.31
N GLN A 90 -9.01 -5.21 10.72
CA GLN A 90 -7.87 -5.89 10.13
C GLN A 90 -6.88 -6.35 11.20
N SER A 91 -6.25 -7.51 10.99
CA SER A 91 -5.03 -7.94 11.67
C SER A 91 -3.81 -7.33 10.96
N PHE A 92 -2.82 -6.83 11.70
CA PHE A 92 -1.62 -6.23 11.15
C PHE A 92 -0.41 -7.17 11.10
N ASP A 93 -0.61 -8.45 11.37
CA ASP A 93 0.40 -9.50 11.24
C ASP A 93 0.00 -10.63 10.27
N GLU A 94 -1.06 -10.40 9.49
CA GLU A 94 -1.54 -11.31 8.45
C GLU A 94 -1.80 -10.56 7.14
N PRO A 95 -1.55 -11.20 5.99
CA PRO A 95 -1.99 -10.63 4.72
C PRO A 95 -3.52 -10.54 4.69
N PHE A 96 -4.04 -9.36 4.46
CA PHE A 96 -5.44 -9.02 4.27
C PHE A 96 -6.47 -9.99 4.90
N THR A 97 -6.39 -10.12 6.23
CA THR A 97 -7.32 -10.89 7.07
C THR A 97 -8.08 -9.95 8.00
N MET A 98 -9.39 -10.14 8.09
CA MET A 98 -10.26 -9.30 8.91
C MET A 98 -11.07 -10.12 9.89
N TYR A 99 -11.22 -9.61 11.09
CA TYR A 99 -11.91 -10.22 12.23
C TYR A 99 -13.15 -9.43 12.61
N GLY A 100 -14.15 -10.13 13.14
CA GLY A 100 -15.41 -9.51 13.55
C GLY A 100 -15.22 -8.39 14.59
N LEU A 101 -15.78 -7.21 14.31
CA LEU A 101 -15.85 -6.07 15.22
C LEU A 101 -17.31 -5.75 15.49
N VAL A 102 -17.98 -4.84 14.75
CA VAL A 102 -19.43 -4.65 14.84
C VAL A 102 -20.17 -5.92 14.42
N ALA A 103 -19.65 -6.63 13.41
CA ALA A 103 -20.14 -7.96 13.09
C ALA A 103 -19.64 -9.02 14.07
N GLU A 104 -20.55 -9.81 14.61
CA GLU A 104 -20.25 -10.98 15.44
C GLU A 104 -19.75 -12.15 14.60
N SER A 105 -20.37 -12.34 13.42
CA SER A 105 -20.03 -13.41 12.49
C SER A 105 -20.28 -13.00 11.04
N ILE A 106 -19.66 -13.79 10.16
CA ILE A 106 -19.62 -13.60 8.72
C ILE A 106 -20.03 -14.88 8.04
N SER A 107 -20.89 -14.80 7.04
CA SER A 107 -21.22 -15.93 6.16
C SER A 107 -21.05 -15.52 4.71
N VAL A 108 -20.32 -16.31 3.91
CA VAL A 108 -20.10 -16.10 2.48
C VAL A 108 -20.16 -17.44 1.74
N PRO A 109 -20.68 -17.50 0.51
CA PRO A 109 -20.58 -18.68 -0.34
C PRO A 109 -19.14 -18.83 -0.87
N GLU A 110 -18.84 -19.97 -1.47
CA GLU A 110 -17.54 -20.26 -2.08
C GLU A 110 -17.16 -19.24 -3.17
N ASP A 111 -18.11 -18.78 -3.95
CA ASP A 111 -17.91 -17.80 -5.03
C ASP A 111 -17.88 -16.35 -4.55
N ARG A 112 -18.16 -16.12 -3.26
CA ARG A 112 -18.26 -14.80 -2.63
C ARG A 112 -19.22 -13.84 -3.34
N SER A 113 -20.27 -14.37 -3.99
CA SER A 113 -21.30 -13.55 -4.67
C SER A 113 -22.17 -12.72 -3.72
N TRP A 114 -22.14 -13.05 -2.44
CA TRP A 114 -22.79 -12.29 -1.37
C TRP A 114 -22.06 -12.46 -0.04
N VAL A 115 -22.35 -11.59 0.93
CA VAL A 115 -21.91 -11.73 2.32
C VAL A 115 -23.04 -11.38 3.27
N ILE A 116 -23.17 -12.14 4.36
CA ILE A 116 -24.05 -11.82 5.49
C ILE A 116 -23.18 -11.47 6.70
N PHE A 117 -23.46 -10.35 7.33
CA PHE A 117 -22.91 -9.95 8.61
C PHE A 117 -23.99 -10.01 9.68
N LYS A 118 -23.68 -10.68 10.79
CA LYS A 118 -24.51 -10.67 12.00
C LYS A 118 -24.01 -9.62 12.96
N ILE A 119 -24.80 -8.59 13.21
CA ILE A 119 -24.45 -7.45 14.06
C ILE A 119 -24.53 -7.84 15.54
N ARG A 120 -23.53 -7.44 16.31
CA ARG A 120 -23.48 -7.67 17.77
C ARG A 120 -24.60 -6.87 18.47
N LYS A 121 -25.27 -7.50 19.41
CA LYS A 121 -26.33 -6.85 20.18
C LYS A 121 -25.80 -5.77 21.12
N GLU A 122 -24.57 -5.91 21.60
CA GLU A 122 -23.88 -4.96 22.47
C GLU A 122 -23.29 -3.74 21.74
N ALA A 123 -23.20 -3.79 20.39
CA ALA A 123 -22.66 -2.70 19.62
C ALA A 123 -23.56 -1.46 19.71
N LYS A 124 -22.97 -0.33 20.13
CA LYS A 124 -23.69 0.93 20.33
C LYS A 124 -22.86 2.15 19.91
N PHE A 125 -23.55 3.20 19.56
CA PHE A 125 -22.95 4.51 19.35
C PHE A 125 -22.63 5.21 20.67
N HIS A 126 -21.86 6.30 20.62
CA HIS A 126 -21.46 7.09 21.78
C HIS A 126 -22.63 7.74 22.53
N ASP A 127 -23.75 7.93 21.86
CA ASP A 127 -25.00 8.45 22.46
C ASP A 127 -25.86 7.35 23.11
N GLY A 128 -25.36 6.11 23.16
CA GLY A 128 -26.01 4.95 23.78
C GLY A 128 -27.00 4.21 22.87
N ASN A 129 -27.32 4.74 21.67
CA ASN A 129 -28.19 4.04 20.73
C ASN A 129 -27.50 2.80 20.16
N PRO A 130 -28.21 1.64 20.04
CA PRO A 130 -27.63 0.44 19.45
C PRO A 130 -27.35 0.66 17.96
N ILE A 131 -26.29 0.02 17.45
CA ILE A 131 -26.03 -0.09 16.02
C ILE A 131 -27.02 -1.09 15.43
N ARG A 132 -27.81 -0.69 14.46
CA ARG A 132 -28.84 -1.50 13.82
C ARG A 132 -28.51 -1.79 12.35
N VAL A 133 -29.16 -2.80 11.80
CA VAL A 133 -29.06 -3.15 10.37
C VAL A 133 -29.42 -1.96 9.49
N GLU A 134 -30.38 -1.16 9.92
CA GLU A 134 -30.82 0.06 9.20
C GLU A 134 -29.70 1.11 9.10
N ASP A 135 -28.85 1.25 10.13
CA ASP A 135 -27.68 2.15 10.09
C ASP A 135 -26.66 1.65 9.06
N VAL A 136 -26.44 0.34 8.99
CA VAL A 136 -25.50 -0.29 8.05
C VAL A 136 -25.96 -0.09 6.59
N ILE A 137 -27.24 -0.37 6.30
CA ILE A 137 -27.82 -0.20 4.97
C ILE A 137 -27.83 1.29 4.56
N TRP A 138 -28.24 2.16 5.48
CA TRP A 138 -28.25 3.59 5.26
C TRP A 138 -26.85 4.13 4.97
N THR A 139 -25.86 3.67 5.73
CA THR A 139 -24.45 4.07 5.52
C THR A 139 -23.99 3.75 4.11
N LEU A 140 -24.17 2.50 3.64
CA LEU A 140 -23.76 2.11 2.30
C LEU A 140 -24.40 3.00 1.23
N ASN A 141 -25.72 3.16 1.30
CA ASN A 141 -26.48 3.91 0.30
C ASN A 141 -26.05 5.39 0.29
N THR A 142 -25.92 5.99 1.47
CA THR A 142 -25.51 7.39 1.61
C THR A 142 -24.07 7.61 1.10
N LEU A 143 -23.12 6.73 1.42
CA LEU A 143 -21.76 6.80 0.91
C LEU A 143 -21.71 6.68 -0.63
N LYS A 144 -22.51 5.79 -1.22
CA LYS A 144 -22.57 5.62 -2.69
C LYS A 144 -23.21 6.80 -3.40
N GLU A 145 -24.24 7.40 -2.82
CA GLU A 145 -25.05 8.46 -3.46
C GLU A 145 -24.50 9.86 -3.19
N LYS A 146 -24.11 10.14 -1.94
CA LYS A 146 -23.79 11.48 -1.43
C LYS A 146 -22.35 11.62 -0.94
N GLY A 147 -21.63 10.50 -0.78
CA GLY A 147 -20.28 10.49 -0.27
C GLY A 147 -19.25 10.99 -1.29
N HIS A 148 -18.00 11.07 -0.85
CA HIS A 148 -16.87 11.35 -1.74
C HIS A 148 -16.92 10.39 -2.95
N PRO A 149 -16.63 10.85 -4.19
CA PRO A 149 -16.67 10.01 -5.41
C PRO A 149 -15.95 8.68 -5.29
N PHE A 150 -14.89 8.60 -4.47
CA PHE A 150 -14.20 7.36 -4.12
C PHE A 150 -15.15 6.26 -3.64
N PHE A 151 -16.14 6.56 -2.79
CA PHE A 151 -17.05 5.55 -2.26
C PHE A 151 -17.98 4.97 -3.32
N LYS A 152 -18.42 5.80 -4.28
CA LYS A 152 -19.21 5.32 -5.41
C LYS A 152 -18.46 4.30 -6.25
N PHE A 153 -17.17 4.54 -6.48
CA PHE A 153 -16.28 3.59 -7.15
C PHE A 153 -16.02 2.35 -6.27
N TYR A 154 -15.61 2.56 -5.02
CA TYR A 154 -15.18 1.51 -4.10
C TYR A 154 -16.28 0.50 -3.76
N TYR A 155 -17.53 0.97 -3.61
CA TYR A 155 -18.71 0.14 -3.37
C TYR A 155 -19.56 -0.10 -4.63
N GLY A 156 -19.06 0.22 -5.81
CA GLY A 156 -19.82 0.16 -7.08
C GLY A 156 -20.35 -1.23 -7.41
N ASN A 157 -19.61 -2.26 -7.05
CA ASN A 157 -19.99 -3.67 -7.29
C ASN A 157 -20.95 -4.23 -6.21
N VAL A 158 -21.36 -3.45 -5.23
CA VAL A 158 -22.44 -3.85 -4.31
C VAL A 158 -23.77 -3.50 -4.95
N LYS A 159 -24.52 -4.54 -5.32
CA LYS A 159 -25.85 -4.40 -5.96
C LYS A 159 -26.89 -3.93 -4.96
N THR A 160 -27.07 -4.67 -3.85
CA THR A 160 -28.04 -4.39 -2.80
C THR A 160 -27.49 -4.71 -1.42
N ALA A 161 -28.05 -4.05 -0.40
CA ALA A 161 -27.94 -4.41 1.00
C ALA A 161 -29.35 -4.66 1.55
N GLU A 162 -29.60 -5.84 2.12
CA GLU A 162 -30.92 -6.32 2.51
C GLU A 162 -30.94 -6.72 3.98
N LYS A 163 -31.96 -6.30 4.71
CA LYS A 163 -32.22 -6.77 6.07
C LYS A 163 -32.76 -8.21 6.02
N ILE A 164 -32.05 -9.16 6.60
CA ILE A 164 -32.47 -10.56 6.72
C ILE A 164 -33.23 -10.79 8.03
N SER A 165 -32.71 -10.19 9.12
CA SER A 165 -33.33 -10.20 10.44
C SER A 165 -33.01 -8.89 11.18
N ASP A 166 -33.41 -8.76 12.44
CA ASP A 166 -33.11 -7.55 13.23
C ASP A 166 -31.63 -7.32 13.47
N ASN A 167 -30.79 -8.34 13.32
CA ASN A 167 -29.35 -8.26 13.50
C ASN A 167 -28.52 -8.85 12.33
N GLU A 168 -29.15 -9.17 11.20
CA GLU A 168 -28.43 -9.70 10.03
C GLU A 168 -28.68 -8.87 8.79
N VAL A 169 -27.59 -8.47 8.12
CA VAL A 169 -27.59 -7.74 6.86
C VAL A 169 -26.87 -8.56 5.79
N LYS A 170 -27.50 -8.67 4.62
CA LYS A 170 -26.92 -9.33 3.45
C LYS A 170 -26.56 -8.32 2.38
N PHE A 171 -25.33 -8.40 1.90
CA PHE A 171 -24.87 -7.64 0.72
C PHE A 171 -24.78 -8.59 -0.47
N ILE A 172 -25.40 -8.22 -1.57
CA ILE A 172 -25.35 -8.96 -2.83
C ILE A 172 -24.46 -8.19 -3.80
N PHE A 173 -23.56 -8.90 -4.46
CA PHE A 173 -22.60 -8.32 -5.38
C PHE A 173 -23.03 -8.47 -6.84
N GLN A 174 -22.45 -7.66 -7.72
CA GLN A 174 -22.70 -7.66 -9.17
C GLN A 174 -21.38 -7.46 -9.92
N GLY A 175 -21.40 -7.75 -11.24
CA GLY A 175 -20.25 -7.63 -12.11
C GLY A 175 -19.38 -8.90 -12.13
N GLU A 176 -18.13 -8.76 -12.53
CA GLU A 176 -17.16 -9.86 -12.52
C GLU A 176 -16.88 -10.35 -11.10
N ARG A 177 -16.52 -11.64 -11.00
CA ARG A 177 -16.16 -12.25 -9.71
C ARG A 177 -15.05 -11.46 -9.05
N ASN A 178 -15.34 -10.95 -7.85
CA ASN A 178 -14.37 -10.20 -7.04
C ASN A 178 -14.40 -10.73 -5.59
N LEU A 179 -13.39 -11.52 -5.25
CA LEU A 179 -13.26 -12.17 -3.95
C LEU A 179 -13.00 -11.20 -2.81
N GLU A 180 -12.62 -9.96 -3.11
CA GLU A 180 -12.29 -8.92 -2.15
C GLU A 180 -13.53 -8.20 -1.57
N LEU A 181 -14.67 -8.22 -2.27
CA LEU A 181 -15.86 -7.45 -1.91
C LEU A 181 -16.37 -7.69 -0.47
N PRO A 182 -16.38 -8.91 0.08
CA PRO A 182 -16.74 -9.12 1.47
C PRO A 182 -15.82 -8.38 2.46
N LEU A 183 -14.51 -8.32 2.17
CA LEU A 183 -13.53 -7.62 2.98
C LEU A 183 -13.67 -6.10 2.82
N ILE A 184 -13.91 -5.63 1.58
CA ILE A 184 -14.19 -4.22 1.29
C ILE A 184 -15.38 -3.72 2.10
N ILE A 185 -16.49 -4.45 2.10
CA ILE A 185 -17.66 -4.12 2.93
C ILE A 185 -17.34 -4.23 4.43
N GLY A 186 -16.52 -5.21 4.80
CA GLY A 186 -16.07 -5.38 6.19
C GLY A 186 -15.37 -4.13 6.75
N GLN A 187 -14.68 -3.35 5.92
CA GLN A 187 -13.98 -2.11 6.31
C GLN A 187 -14.90 -0.89 6.43
N MET A 188 -16.15 -0.99 5.99
CA MET A 188 -17.08 0.13 5.97
C MET A 188 -17.33 0.64 7.40
N LYS A 189 -17.02 1.92 7.66
CA LYS A 189 -17.32 2.60 8.91
C LYS A 189 -18.83 2.82 9.01
N ILE A 190 -19.42 2.38 10.13
CA ILE A 190 -20.86 2.47 10.32
C ILE A 190 -21.22 3.80 10.95
N LEU A 191 -22.16 4.51 10.30
CA LEU A 191 -22.61 5.82 10.70
C LEU A 191 -23.99 5.73 11.36
N SER A 192 -24.22 6.53 12.40
CA SER A 192 -25.55 6.66 13.00
C SER A 192 -26.48 7.40 12.04
N LYS A 193 -27.45 6.70 11.45
CA LYS A 193 -28.48 7.32 10.61
C LYS A 193 -29.11 8.51 11.30
N LYS A 194 -29.53 8.34 12.57
CA LYS A 194 -30.16 9.37 13.40
C LYS A 194 -29.37 10.67 13.49
N TYR A 195 -28.04 10.58 13.55
CA TYR A 195 -27.16 11.76 13.65
C TYR A 195 -26.87 12.37 12.27
N TRP A 196 -26.58 11.53 11.27
CA TRP A 196 -26.02 11.97 10.00
C TRP A 196 -27.07 12.31 8.93
N GLU A 197 -28.33 11.83 9.04
CA GLU A 197 -29.33 11.93 7.96
C GLU A 197 -29.51 13.36 7.43
N ASP A 198 -29.57 14.34 8.32
CA ASP A 198 -29.75 15.77 7.95
C ASP A 198 -28.42 16.53 7.80
N LYS A 199 -27.28 15.94 8.16
CA LYS A 199 -26.00 16.63 8.26
C LYS A 199 -24.94 16.11 7.30
N PHE A 200 -25.17 14.98 6.65
CA PHE A 200 -24.14 14.22 5.93
C PHE A 200 -23.43 15.06 4.86
N GLU A 201 -24.15 15.91 4.12
CA GLU A 201 -23.58 16.72 3.02
C GLU A 201 -22.95 18.03 3.48
N ASN A 202 -22.92 18.29 4.78
CA ASN A 202 -22.43 19.53 5.36
C ASN A 202 -20.96 19.43 5.79
N VAL A 203 -20.25 20.53 5.65
CA VAL A 203 -18.98 20.76 6.36
C VAL A 203 -19.34 20.95 7.84
N LEU A 204 -18.80 20.09 8.70
CA LEU A 204 -19.15 20.06 10.13
C LEU A 204 -17.95 20.44 10.98
N LEU A 205 -18.17 21.36 11.93
CA LEU A 205 -17.28 21.69 13.02
C LEU A 205 -17.97 21.41 14.37
N GLU A 206 -18.55 20.22 14.48
CA GLU A 206 -19.09 19.67 15.72
C GLU A 206 -18.64 18.22 15.88
N SER A 207 -18.55 17.75 17.14
CA SER A 207 -18.10 16.38 17.43
C SER A 207 -19.09 15.36 16.87
N PRO A 208 -18.68 14.47 15.94
CA PRO A 208 -19.58 13.48 15.37
C PRO A 208 -19.95 12.40 16.40
N VAL A 209 -21.16 11.89 16.31
CA VAL A 209 -21.57 10.69 17.04
C VAL A 209 -20.98 9.48 16.34
N GLY A 210 -20.01 8.85 16.99
CA GLY A 210 -19.36 7.63 16.52
C GLY A 210 -19.71 6.42 17.38
N SER A 211 -18.97 5.33 17.19
CA SER A 211 -19.12 4.07 17.92
C SER A 211 -17.76 3.52 18.38
N GLY A 212 -16.67 4.15 17.95
CA GLY A 212 -15.32 3.68 18.12
C GLY A 212 -14.70 3.91 19.50
N PRO A 213 -13.43 3.50 19.68
CA PRO A 213 -12.72 3.59 20.97
C PRO A 213 -12.40 5.03 21.39
N TYR A 214 -12.46 5.99 20.47
CA TYR A 214 -12.25 7.42 20.74
C TYR A 214 -13.43 8.26 20.28
N ARG A 215 -13.60 9.41 20.93
CA ARG A 215 -14.51 10.48 20.50
C ARG A 215 -13.77 11.81 20.44
N VAL A 216 -14.23 12.74 19.63
CA VAL A 216 -13.71 14.11 19.62
C VAL A 216 -14.13 14.80 20.91
N LYS A 217 -13.15 15.25 21.69
CA LYS A 217 -13.35 15.96 22.95
C LYS A 217 -13.39 17.46 22.76
N ASN A 218 -12.37 17.96 22.05
CA ASN A 218 -12.15 19.38 21.85
C ASN A 218 -11.36 19.63 20.56
N PHE A 219 -11.52 20.81 19.96
CA PHE A 219 -10.73 21.19 18.79
C PHE A 219 -10.64 22.72 18.64
N LYS A 220 -9.59 23.17 17.97
CA LYS A 220 -9.44 24.51 17.40
C LYS A 220 -9.26 24.34 15.90
N ALA A 221 -10.27 24.70 15.10
CA ALA A 221 -10.25 24.51 13.66
C ALA A 221 -8.92 24.96 13.05
N GLY A 222 -8.34 24.11 12.20
CA GLY A 222 -7.08 24.32 11.53
C GLY A 222 -5.81 24.24 12.40
N ARG A 223 -5.91 24.03 13.71
CA ARG A 223 -4.75 24.05 14.63
C ARG A 223 -4.58 22.79 15.46
N THR A 224 -5.61 22.39 16.21
CA THR A 224 -5.50 21.28 17.14
C THR A 224 -6.80 20.50 17.23
N ILE A 225 -6.69 19.19 17.44
CA ILE A 225 -7.80 18.35 17.82
C ILE A 225 -7.38 17.39 18.94
N GLU A 226 -8.27 17.20 19.92
CA GLU A 226 -8.12 16.27 21.02
C GLU A 226 -9.19 15.19 20.92
N PHE A 227 -8.73 13.94 20.84
CA PHE A 227 -9.57 12.76 20.97
C PHE A 227 -9.45 12.22 22.39
N GLU A 228 -10.56 11.83 22.98
CA GLU A 228 -10.66 11.22 24.30
C GLU A 228 -11.10 9.77 24.15
N ARG A 229 -10.44 8.85 24.86
CA ARG A 229 -10.87 7.45 24.88
C ARG A 229 -12.21 7.32 25.57
N VAL A 230 -13.08 6.49 25.02
CA VAL A 230 -14.41 6.19 25.55
C VAL A 230 -14.29 5.09 26.62
N ASP A 231 -14.44 5.41 27.89
CA ASP A 231 -14.22 4.47 28.99
C ASP A 231 -15.23 3.32 29.01
N ASP A 232 -16.47 3.57 28.59
CA ASP A 232 -17.54 2.58 28.44
C ASP A 232 -17.68 2.06 27.00
N TYR A 233 -16.61 2.16 26.18
CA TYR A 233 -16.59 1.64 24.82
C TYR A 233 -17.09 0.20 24.79
N TRP A 234 -18.13 -0.04 23.99
CA TRP A 234 -18.80 -1.33 23.92
C TRP A 234 -17.88 -2.48 23.53
N GLY A 235 -16.91 -2.21 22.62
CA GLY A 235 -15.99 -3.20 22.08
C GLY A 235 -14.71 -3.40 22.88
N LYS A 236 -14.53 -2.76 24.04
CA LYS A 236 -13.25 -2.78 24.81
C LYS A 236 -12.76 -4.16 25.23
N ASN A 237 -13.68 -5.12 25.41
CA ASN A 237 -13.37 -6.48 25.86
C ASN A 237 -13.25 -7.49 24.71
N LEU A 238 -13.50 -7.07 23.46
CA LEU A 238 -13.31 -7.94 22.30
C LEU A 238 -11.84 -8.28 22.12
N SER A 239 -11.54 -9.51 21.74
CA SER A 239 -10.17 -10.01 21.53
C SER A 239 -9.38 -9.12 20.55
N VAL A 240 -10.03 -8.57 19.52
CA VAL A 240 -9.45 -7.67 18.53
C VAL A 240 -9.03 -6.30 19.10
N ASN A 241 -9.54 -5.90 20.25
CA ASN A 241 -9.30 -4.59 20.86
C ASN A 241 -8.46 -4.65 22.15
N LYS A 242 -8.28 -5.84 22.74
CA LYS A 242 -7.46 -6.00 23.94
C LYS A 242 -6.01 -5.62 23.66
N GLY A 243 -5.43 -4.83 24.57
CA GLY A 243 -4.07 -4.31 24.45
C GLY A 243 -3.91 -3.15 23.46
N ARG A 244 -5.01 -2.65 22.86
CA ARG A 244 -5.03 -1.51 21.92
C ARG A 244 -5.72 -0.30 22.54
N PHE A 245 -5.56 0.87 21.91
CA PHE A 245 -6.23 2.13 22.33
C PHE A 245 -5.95 2.47 23.79
N ASN A 246 -4.66 2.49 24.16
CA ASN A 246 -4.24 2.58 25.57
C ASN A 246 -4.20 4.03 26.07
N PHE A 247 -3.98 5.02 25.21
CA PHE A 247 -3.93 6.43 25.59
C PHE A 247 -5.31 6.95 25.98
N GLN A 248 -5.40 7.72 27.09
CA GLN A 248 -6.63 8.42 27.45
C GLN A 248 -6.92 9.57 26.48
N LYS A 249 -5.85 10.21 25.97
CA LYS A 249 -5.96 11.33 25.03
C LYS A 249 -5.02 11.13 23.86
N VAL A 250 -5.52 11.42 22.67
CA VAL A 250 -4.71 11.58 21.47
C VAL A 250 -4.89 13.02 20.99
N ILE A 251 -3.82 13.80 20.99
CA ILE A 251 -3.83 15.21 20.62
C ILE A 251 -3.05 15.36 19.31
N ILE A 252 -3.64 16.00 18.31
CA ILE A 252 -2.96 16.25 17.03
C ILE A 252 -2.80 17.76 16.84
N GLU A 253 -1.57 18.21 16.67
CA GLU A 253 -1.23 19.59 16.39
C GLU A 253 -0.89 19.77 14.92
N TYR A 254 -1.49 20.79 14.29
CA TYR A 254 -1.30 21.10 12.89
C TYR A 254 -0.24 22.21 12.74
N PHE A 255 0.75 21.93 11.91
CA PHE A 255 1.84 22.83 11.61
C PHE A 255 1.79 23.27 10.15
N ARG A 256 2.21 24.51 9.89
CA ARG A 256 2.23 25.09 8.56
C ARG A 256 3.12 24.29 7.59
N ASP A 257 4.30 23.91 8.07
CA ASP A 257 5.29 23.18 7.28
C ASP A 257 6.13 22.22 8.13
N ALA A 258 6.82 21.33 7.44
CA ALA A 258 7.56 20.26 8.09
C ALA A 258 8.84 20.73 8.82
N THR A 259 9.35 21.92 8.54
CA THR A 259 10.51 22.50 9.25
C THR A 259 10.09 23.02 10.61
N VAL A 260 8.99 23.81 10.64
CA VAL A 260 8.39 24.27 11.90
C VAL A 260 7.99 23.07 12.77
N ALA A 261 7.36 22.05 12.19
CA ALA A 261 7.01 20.84 12.92
C ALA A 261 8.24 20.13 13.50
N LEU A 262 9.36 20.09 12.78
CA LEU A 262 10.58 19.48 13.31
C LEU A 262 11.16 20.25 14.50
N GLU A 263 11.16 21.59 14.45
CA GLU A 263 11.63 22.39 15.58
C GLU A 263 10.71 22.25 16.80
N ALA A 264 9.38 22.19 16.60
CA ALA A 264 8.40 21.89 17.64
C ALA A 264 8.59 20.49 18.26
N PHE A 265 9.01 19.49 17.47
CA PHE A 265 9.39 18.17 18.01
C PHE A 265 10.62 18.25 18.91
N LYS A 266 11.64 19.00 18.49
CA LYS A 266 12.88 19.16 19.27
C LYS A 266 12.65 19.88 20.60
N SER A 267 11.67 20.80 20.66
CA SER A 267 11.27 21.50 21.90
C SER A 267 10.30 20.69 22.79
N GLY A 268 9.80 19.55 22.31
CA GLY A 268 8.90 18.71 23.09
C GLY A 268 7.42 19.09 23.00
N ASP A 269 7.04 19.91 22.03
CA ASP A 269 5.64 20.33 21.84
C ASP A 269 4.75 19.15 21.45
N TYR A 270 5.31 18.15 20.75
CA TYR A 270 4.64 16.88 20.49
C TYR A 270 5.59 15.68 20.63
N ASP A 271 5.04 14.47 20.74
CA ASP A 271 5.75 13.32 21.30
C ASP A 271 6.30 12.35 20.25
N PHE A 272 5.67 12.24 19.08
CA PHE A 272 5.98 11.22 18.10
C PHE A 272 6.06 11.78 16.68
N ARG A 273 7.09 11.35 15.94
CA ARG A 273 7.31 11.73 14.56
C ARG A 273 7.78 10.55 13.71
N GLN A 274 7.13 10.31 12.57
CA GLN A 274 7.66 9.49 11.50
C GLN A 274 8.34 10.39 10.46
N GLU A 275 9.63 10.13 10.16
CA GLU A 275 10.41 10.94 9.23
C GLU A 275 10.55 10.29 7.86
N ASN A 276 9.99 10.90 6.86
CA ASN A 276 10.00 10.38 5.49
C ASN A 276 11.16 10.90 4.64
N GLN A 277 11.87 11.94 5.07
CA GLN A 277 12.98 12.53 4.33
C GLN A 277 14.34 12.03 4.81
N ALA A 278 15.09 11.36 3.91
CA ALA A 278 16.42 10.83 4.20
C ALA A 278 17.39 11.89 4.71
N LYS A 279 17.42 13.09 4.10
CA LYS A 279 18.28 14.20 4.52
C LYS A 279 17.99 14.65 5.95
N ARG A 280 16.72 14.79 6.33
CA ARG A 280 16.36 15.16 7.71
C ARG A 280 16.74 14.05 8.68
N TRP A 281 16.42 12.81 8.36
CA TRP A 281 16.76 11.67 9.19
C TRP A 281 18.24 11.56 9.48
N SER A 282 19.10 11.81 8.48
CA SER A 282 20.56 11.83 8.66
C SER A 282 21.06 12.99 9.50
N ASN A 283 20.57 14.21 9.24
CA ASN A 283 21.27 15.40 9.69
C ASN A 283 20.57 16.16 10.81
N ALA A 284 19.24 15.99 10.99
CA ALA A 284 18.47 16.83 11.89
C ALA A 284 18.21 16.20 13.28
N TYR A 285 18.46 14.90 13.43
CA TYR A 285 18.22 14.15 14.67
C TYR A 285 19.52 13.95 15.48
N ASN A 286 20.21 15.06 15.81
CA ASN A 286 21.44 15.09 16.61
C ASN A 286 21.39 16.12 17.74
N PHE A 287 20.19 16.56 18.12
CA PHE A 287 19.94 17.56 19.16
C PHE A 287 20.08 17.00 20.59
N THR A 288 20.12 17.92 21.59
CA THR A 288 20.44 17.60 22.97
C THR A 288 19.58 16.50 23.58
N ALA A 289 18.25 16.51 23.36
CA ALA A 289 17.36 15.50 23.93
C ALA A 289 17.66 14.07 23.41
N ILE A 290 18.13 13.90 22.16
CA ILE A 290 18.59 12.59 21.66
C ILE A 290 19.90 12.19 22.35
N LYS A 291 20.86 13.12 22.49
CA LYS A 291 22.16 12.84 23.15
C LYS A 291 21.98 12.44 24.61
N ASN A 292 21.00 13.02 25.28
CA ASN A 292 20.65 12.72 26.68
C ASN A 292 19.78 11.47 26.82
N GLY A 293 19.33 10.84 25.72
CA GLY A 293 18.47 9.66 25.76
C GLY A 293 16.98 9.95 26.00
N HIS A 294 16.58 11.22 26.11
CA HIS A 294 15.18 11.64 26.30
C HIS A 294 14.33 11.43 25.04
N VAL A 295 14.93 11.44 23.89
CA VAL A 295 14.28 11.12 22.59
C VAL A 295 14.94 9.88 22.01
N LYS A 296 14.13 8.90 21.67
CA LYS A 296 14.55 7.70 20.92
C LYS A 296 14.48 7.98 19.43
N LYS A 297 15.46 7.45 18.70
CA LYS A 297 15.53 7.47 17.24
C LYS A 297 15.69 6.04 16.75
N GLU A 298 14.68 5.49 16.06
CA GLU A 298 14.62 4.09 15.72
C GLU A 298 14.23 3.87 14.25
N SER A 299 14.71 2.75 13.71
CA SER A 299 14.31 2.23 12.41
C SER A 299 13.60 0.90 12.63
N VAL A 300 12.27 0.92 12.58
CA VAL A 300 11.41 -0.25 12.81
C VAL A 300 11.14 -0.95 11.48
N LYS A 301 11.59 -2.20 11.35
CA LYS A 301 11.40 -2.99 10.14
C LYS A 301 9.93 -3.32 9.93
N HIS A 302 9.47 -3.33 8.68
CA HIS A 302 8.13 -3.77 8.27
C HIS A 302 8.21 -4.69 7.05
N GLU A 303 7.12 -5.45 6.80
CA GLU A 303 6.96 -6.35 5.65
C GLU A 303 5.88 -5.84 4.67
N ILE A 304 5.59 -4.54 4.66
CA ILE A 304 4.62 -3.93 3.75
C ILE A 304 5.21 -3.93 2.34
N PRO A 305 4.49 -4.44 1.32
CA PRO A 305 4.91 -4.32 -0.07
C PRO A 305 5.14 -2.87 -0.44
N THR A 306 6.29 -2.56 -1.03
CA THR A 306 6.66 -1.17 -1.33
C THR A 306 6.24 -0.72 -2.73
N GLY A 307 5.79 -1.65 -3.55
CA GLY A 307 5.42 -1.37 -4.94
C GLY A 307 6.62 -0.99 -5.80
N MET A 308 6.34 -0.34 -6.94
CA MET A 308 7.34 0.11 -7.89
C MET A 308 7.27 1.63 -8.07
N GLN A 309 8.30 2.33 -7.63
CA GLN A 309 8.60 3.69 -8.08
C GLN A 309 9.72 3.64 -9.11
N GLY A 310 9.60 4.39 -10.20
CA GLY A 310 10.63 4.41 -11.22
C GLY A 310 10.35 5.40 -12.34
N PHE A 311 11.27 5.44 -13.31
CA PHE A 311 11.00 6.06 -14.60
C PHE A 311 10.21 5.05 -15.44
N PHE A 312 8.92 5.27 -15.60
CA PHE A 312 8.03 4.49 -16.45
C PHE A 312 8.25 4.88 -17.90
N ILE A 313 8.51 3.89 -18.74
CA ILE A 313 8.83 4.04 -20.16
C ILE A 313 7.57 3.80 -20.99
N ASN A 314 7.13 4.79 -21.74
CA ASN A 314 5.92 4.66 -22.58
C ASN A 314 6.22 3.86 -23.85
N THR A 315 5.95 2.56 -23.84
CA THR A 315 6.20 1.65 -24.96
C THR A 315 5.28 1.87 -26.17
N ARG A 316 4.30 2.78 -26.08
CA ARG A 316 3.52 3.26 -27.24
C ARG A 316 4.39 4.07 -28.20
N LYS A 317 5.51 4.61 -27.71
CA LYS A 317 6.50 5.34 -28.51
C LYS A 317 7.40 4.37 -29.26
N GLU A 318 7.60 4.58 -30.55
CA GLU A 318 8.38 3.69 -31.43
C GLU A 318 9.78 3.41 -30.87
N ILE A 319 10.46 4.45 -30.39
CA ILE A 319 11.83 4.36 -29.84
C ILE A 319 11.94 3.42 -28.62
N PHE A 320 10.83 3.06 -27.97
CA PHE A 320 10.80 2.23 -26.77
C PHE A 320 10.14 0.86 -26.96
N LYS A 321 9.70 0.53 -28.17
CA LYS A 321 9.08 -0.79 -28.44
C LYS A 321 10.05 -1.94 -28.23
N ASP A 322 11.32 -1.76 -28.61
CA ASP A 322 12.34 -2.78 -28.43
C ASP A 322 12.74 -2.90 -26.94
N ARG A 323 12.63 -4.13 -26.41
CA ARG A 323 13.04 -4.48 -25.05
C ARG A 323 14.52 -4.19 -24.80
N VAL A 324 15.39 -4.39 -25.81
CA VAL A 324 16.84 -4.20 -25.67
C VAL A 324 17.16 -2.71 -25.43
N VAL A 325 16.45 -1.80 -26.10
CA VAL A 325 16.57 -0.35 -25.84
C VAL A 325 16.18 -0.06 -24.39
N ARG A 326 15.05 -0.59 -23.90
CA ARG A 326 14.62 -0.38 -22.51
C ARG A 326 15.62 -0.96 -21.51
N LYS A 327 16.19 -2.14 -21.79
CA LYS A 327 17.27 -2.74 -20.99
C LYS A 327 18.49 -1.80 -20.92
N ALA A 328 18.92 -1.22 -22.03
CA ALA A 328 20.05 -0.31 -22.08
C ALA A 328 19.84 0.94 -21.21
N LEU A 329 18.61 1.49 -21.18
CA LEU A 329 18.28 2.65 -20.35
C LEU A 329 18.48 2.38 -18.84
N ASN A 330 18.24 1.15 -18.36
CA ASN A 330 18.47 0.77 -16.96
C ASN A 330 19.94 0.87 -16.55
N TYR A 331 20.89 0.59 -17.44
CA TYR A 331 22.33 0.68 -17.18
C TYR A 331 22.83 2.12 -17.03
N ALA A 332 22.10 3.10 -17.50
CA ALA A 332 22.48 4.51 -17.40
C ALA A 332 22.03 5.16 -16.06
N PHE A 333 21.21 4.48 -15.27
CA PHE A 333 20.78 4.97 -13.96
C PHE A 333 21.75 4.55 -12.85
N ASP A 334 22.43 5.53 -12.25
CA ASP A 334 23.41 5.35 -11.19
C ASP A 334 22.70 5.42 -9.83
N PHE A 335 22.15 4.30 -9.37
CA PHE A 335 21.45 4.24 -8.10
C PHE A 335 22.42 4.39 -6.91
N GLU A 336 23.55 3.70 -6.93
CA GLU A 336 24.50 3.67 -5.80
C GLU A 336 25.05 5.07 -5.51
N TRP A 337 25.44 5.82 -6.54
CA TRP A 337 25.84 7.22 -6.38
C TRP A 337 24.66 8.08 -5.87
N THR A 338 23.47 7.91 -6.43
CA THR A 338 22.28 8.63 -6.03
C THR A 338 21.95 8.36 -4.55
N ASN A 339 22.01 7.10 -4.14
CA ASN A 339 21.75 6.70 -2.76
C ASN A 339 22.78 7.29 -1.79
N LYS A 340 24.05 7.17 -2.11
CA LYS A 340 25.15 7.69 -1.29
C LYS A 340 25.11 9.20 -1.15
N ILE A 341 24.99 9.93 -2.26
CA ILE A 341 25.14 11.39 -2.28
C ILE A 341 23.86 12.13 -1.92
N LEU A 342 22.70 11.65 -2.40
CA LEU A 342 21.42 12.33 -2.21
C LEU A 342 20.60 11.77 -1.05
N PHE A 343 20.81 10.49 -0.68
CA PHE A 343 19.97 9.79 0.27
C PHE A 343 20.72 9.19 1.46
N PHE A 344 22.03 9.42 1.57
CA PHE A 344 22.83 9.00 2.72
C PHE A 344 22.76 7.49 2.98
N ASP A 345 22.79 6.69 1.92
CA ASP A 345 22.71 5.21 1.94
C ASP A 345 21.46 4.64 2.66
N GLN A 346 20.34 5.38 2.67
CA GLN A 346 19.15 4.99 3.43
C GLN A 346 18.14 4.17 2.67
N TYR A 347 18.32 3.96 1.39
CA TYR A 347 17.37 3.23 0.55
C TYR A 347 17.99 1.97 -0.07
N LYS A 348 17.12 1.06 -0.47
CA LYS A 348 17.46 -0.07 -1.34
C LYS A 348 16.93 0.18 -2.75
N ARG A 349 17.67 -0.23 -3.78
CA ARG A 349 17.16 -0.23 -5.14
C ARG A 349 15.98 -1.20 -5.24
N THR A 350 14.89 -0.77 -5.87
CA THR A 350 13.72 -1.61 -6.09
C THR A 350 14.05 -2.69 -7.12
N GLY A 351 13.91 -3.95 -6.76
CA GLY A 351 14.25 -5.11 -7.61
C GLY A 351 13.02 -5.94 -8.01
N SER A 352 11.82 -5.54 -7.59
CA SER A 352 10.55 -6.22 -7.86
C SER A 352 9.41 -5.23 -7.79
N PHE A 353 8.34 -5.45 -8.55
CA PHE A 353 7.10 -4.68 -8.41
C PHE A 353 6.40 -4.94 -7.06
N PHE A 354 6.77 -6.02 -6.38
CA PHE A 354 6.26 -6.44 -5.07
C PHE A 354 7.36 -6.46 -3.99
N SER A 355 8.40 -5.62 -4.15
CA SER A 355 9.54 -5.54 -3.21
C SER A 355 9.08 -5.48 -1.75
N ASN A 356 9.88 -6.04 -0.85
CA ASN A 356 9.64 -6.14 0.59
C ASN A 356 8.48 -7.07 0.98
N SER A 357 8.13 -8.03 0.14
CA SER A 357 7.11 -9.03 0.44
C SER A 357 7.49 -10.41 -0.13
N ASP A 358 6.77 -11.45 0.30
CA ASP A 358 6.87 -12.82 -0.22
C ASP A 358 6.35 -12.96 -1.67
N LEU A 359 5.71 -11.93 -2.18
CA LEU A 359 5.22 -11.86 -3.57
C LEU A 359 6.31 -11.48 -4.57
N ALA A 360 7.47 -11.02 -4.10
CA ALA A 360 8.58 -10.60 -4.97
C ALA A 360 9.30 -11.80 -5.61
N ALA A 361 9.60 -11.71 -6.90
CA ALA A 361 10.40 -12.69 -7.65
C ALA A 361 11.90 -12.47 -7.37
N SER A 362 12.39 -12.96 -6.24
CA SER A 362 13.77 -12.77 -5.77
C SER A 362 14.75 -13.90 -6.13
N ASP A 363 14.23 -15.09 -6.49
CA ASP A 363 15.00 -16.29 -6.75
C ASP A 363 14.77 -16.81 -8.17
N LEU A 364 15.32 -17.95 -8.53
CA LEU A 364 14.93 -18.67 -9.75
C LEU A 364 13.46 -19.07 -9.68
N PRO A 365 12.74 -19.17 -10.82
CA PRO A 365 11.34 -19.54 -10.82
C PRO A 365 11.12 -20.93 -10.20
N SER A 366 10.13 -21.05 -9.33
CA SER A 366 9.68 -22.33 -8.79
C SER A 366 9.04 -23.20 -9.87
N LYS A 367 8.76 -24.47 -9.53
CA LYS A 367 8.07 -25.37 -10.46
C LYS A 367 6.69 -24.82 -10.84
N GLU A 368 5.95 -24.31 -9.88
CA GLU A 368 4.62 -23.75 -10.06
C GLU A 368 4.66 -22.45 -10.91
N GLU A 369 5.69 -21.61 -10.73
CA GLU A 369 5.92 -20.46 -11.59
C GLU A 369 6.24 -20.88 -13.03
N LEU A 370 7.07 -21.92 -13.21
CA LEU A 370 7.43 -22.46 -14.53
C LEU A 370 6.20 -23.04 -15.25
N GLU A 371 5.30 -23.73 -14.56
CA GLU A 371 4.07 -24.26 -15.13
C GLU A 371 3.17 -23.12 -15.69
N LEU A 372 3.12 -21.98 -15.01
CA LEU A 372 2.39 -20.78 -15.48
C LEU A 372 3.08 -20.08 -16.66
N LEU A 373 4.40 -20.12 -16.74
CA LEU A 373 5.18 -19.43 -17.77
C LEU A 373 5.38 -20.28 -19.03
N ASP A 374 5.33 -21.60 -18.95
CA ASP A 374 5.64 -22.53 -20.05
C ASP A 374 4.75 -22.33 -21.30
N PRO A 375 3.44 -22.01 -21.21
CA PRO A 375 2.63 -21.71 -22.38
C PRO A 375 3.16 -20.55 -23.26
N PHE A 376 3.95 -19.67 -22.66
CA PHE A 376 4.49 -18.46 -23.31
C PHE A 376 5.99 -18.54 -23.57
N LYS A 377 6.62 -19.70 -23.42
CA LYS A 377 8.08 -19.89 -23.52
C LYS A 377 8.69 -19.34 -24.81
N ASN A 378 8.00 -19.47 -25.92
CA ASN A 378 8.46 -18.97 -27.22
C ASN A 378 8.29 -17.45 -27.41
N GLN A 379 7.54 -16.79 -26.52
CA GLN A 379 7.25 -15.35 -26.57
C GLN A 379 8.03 -14.57 -25.51
N LEU A 380 8.49 -15.26 -24.49
CA LEU A 380 9.19 -14.67 -23.36
C LEU A 380 10.72 -14.82 -23.51
N PRO A 381 11.52 -13.87 -22.97
CA PRO A 381 12.96 -13.99 -22.93
C PRO A 381 13.43 -15.22 -22.13
N ASN A 382 14.42 -15.93 -22.64
CA ASN A 382 14.95 -17.14 -21.97
C ASN A 382 15.44 -16.88 -20.55
N GLU A 383 15.91 -15.67 -20.26
CA GLU A 383 16.40 -15.26 -18.94
C GLU A 383 15.34 -15.43 -17.83
N ILE A 384 14.03 -15.32 -18.17
CA ILE A 384 12.92 -15.50 -17.21
C ILE A 384 12.95 -16.89 -16.57
N PHE A 385 13.38 -17.91 -17.30
CA PHE A 385 13.32 -19.31 -16.91
C PHE A 385 14.53 -19.80 -16.13
N ASN A 386 15.66 -19.10 -16.21
CA ASN A 386 16.94 -19.63 -15.75
C ASN A 386 17.88 -18.59 -15.12
N THR A 387 17.44 -17.35 -14.97
CA THR A 387 18.29 -16.26 -14.46
C THR A 387 17.54 -15.45 -13.42
N ILE A 388 18.19 -15.15 -12.30
CA ILE A 388 17.67 -14.21 -11.31
C ILE A 388 17.76 -12.80 -11.89
N TYR A 389 16.67 -12.04 -11.80
CA TYR A 389 16.69 -10.64 -12.22
C TYR A 389 17.49 -9.80 -11.23
N GLU A 390 18.44 -9.05 -11.75
CA GLU A 390 19.23 -8.09 -10.99
C GLU A 390 19.32 -6.75 -11.74
N ASN A 391 19.17 -5.67 -10.99
CA ASN A 391 19.44 -4.34 -11.55
C ASN A 391 20.96 -4.17 -11.79
N PRO A 392 21.36 -3.35 -12.77
CA PRO A 392 22.76 -2.96 -12.91
C PRO A 392 23.28 -2.28 -11.63
N ILE A 393 24.43 -2.69 -11.15
CA ILE A 393 25.09 -2.17 -9.94
C ILE A 393 26.40 -1.48 -10.32
N ASN A 394 26.81 -0.47 -9.53
CA ASN A 394 28.13 0.13 -9.56
C ASN A 394 28.69 0.34 -8.13
N ASP A 395 29.85 1.00 -8.01
CA ASP A 395 30.54 1.21 -6.74
C ASP A 395 30.15 2.51 -6.01
N GLY A 396 29.19 3.28 -6.55
CA GLY A 396 28.76 4.56 -5.98
C GLY A 396 29.78 5.69 -6.09
N SER A 397 30.84 5.52 -6.88
CA SER A 397 31.84 6.57 -7.16
C SER A 397 31.33 7.64 -8.13
N GLY A 398 30.26 7.34 -8.90
CA GLY A 398 29.80 8.13 -10.03
C GLY A 398 30.52 7.80 -11.34
N ASP A 399 31.48 6.86 -11.35
CA ASP A 399 32.05 6.31 -12.57
C ASP A 399 31.20 5.18 -13.12
N LEU A 400 30.33 5.49 -14.07
CA LEU A 400 29.40 4.58 -14.69
C LEU A 400 29.96 3.92 -15.99
N ARG A 401 31.25 4.05 -16.28
CA ARG A 401 31.83 3.61 -17.58
C ARG A 401 31.53 2.17 -17.92
N LYS A 402 31.64 1.25 -16.96
CA LYS A 402 31.34 -0.17 -17.19
C LYS A 402 29.90 -0.38 -17.64
N ASN A 403 28.94 0.21 -16.93
CA ASN A 403 27.52 0.09 -17.23
C ASN A 403 27.17 0.79 -18.55
N LEU A 404 27.75 1.96 -18.82
CA LEU A 404 27.54 2.67 -20.08
C LEU A 404 28.10 1.94 -21.29
N ARG A 405 29.22 1.20 -21.17
CA ARG A 405 29.71 0.32 -22.24
C ARG A 405 28.74 -0.81 -22.54
N ILE A 406 28.12 -1.40 -21.51
CA ILE A 406 27.09 -2.44 -21.69
C ILE A 406 25.88 -1.83 -22.40
N ALA A 407 25.40 -0.67 -21.96
CA ALA A 407 24.30 0.04 -22.58
C ALA A 407 24.58 0.38 -24.05
N ASP A 408 25.78 0.88 -24.34
CA ASP A 408 26.23 1.20 -25.68
C ASP A 408 26.24 -0.02 -26.61
N LYS A 409 26.78 -1.14 -26.12
CA LYS A 409 26.78 -2.42 -26.86
C LYS A 409 25.36 -2.92 -27.14
N LEU A 410 24.47 -2.91 -26.13
CA LEU A 410 23.08 -3.32 -26.29
C LEU A 410 22.35 -2.47 -27.34
N LEU A 411 22.56 -1.15 -27.32
CA LEU A 411 21.97 -0.24 -28.32
C LEU A 411 22.51 -0.51 -29.72
N TYR A 412 23.81 -0.75 -29.86
CA TYR A 412 24.43 -1.10 -31.11
C TYR A 412 23.86 -2.40 -31.70
N GLU A 413 23.74 -3.45 -30.87
CA GLU A 413 23.16 -4.74 -31.26
C GLU A 413 21.68 -4.61 -31.66
N ALA A 414 20.95 -3.62 -31.11
CA ALA A 414 19.57 -3.28 -31.48
C ALA A 414 19.46 -2.35 -32.67
N GLY A 415 20.55 -2.13 -33.45
CA GLY A 415 20.55 -1.30 -34.65
C GLY A 415 20.55 0.22 -34.39
N TRP A 416 20.95 0.62 -33.18
CA TRP A 416 21.10 2.04 -32.85
C TRP A 416 22.59 2.40 -32.83
N ILE A 417 23.04 3.14 -33.85
CA ILE A 417 24.43 3.55 -34.03
C ILE A 417 24.66 5.00 -33.59
N ILE A 418 25.93 5.39 -33.34
CA ILE A 418 26.31 6.78 -33.14
C ILE A 418 26.74 7.41 -34.45
N LYS A 419 26.06 8.51 -34.83
CA LYS A 419 26.42 9.35 -35.99
C LYS A 419 26.41 10.81 -35.52
N ASP A 420 27.50 11.51 -35.77
CA ASP A 420 27.69 12.92 -35.36
C ASP A 420 27.39 13.17 -33.88
N GLY A 421 27.82 12.23 -33.01
CA GLY A 421 27.60 12.30 -31.57
C GLY A 421 26.18 12.04 -31.10
N LYS A 422 25.28 11.63 -32.00
CA LYS A 422 23.88 11.31 -31.69
C LYS A 422 23.59 9.84 -31.93
N ARG A 423 22.76 9.24 -31.08
CA ARG A 423 22.25 7.88 -31.25
C ARG A 423 21.10 7.90 -32.23
N ILE A 424 21.23 7.20 -33.36
CA ILE A 424 20.21 7.07 -34.37
C ILE A 424 19.95 5.62 -34.73
N ASN A 425 18.72 5.31 -35.11
CA ASN A 425 18.39 4.00 -35.68
C ASN A 425 19.01 3.89 -37.08
N GLU A 426 19.80 2.86 -37.34
CA GLU A 426 20.55 2.68 -38.56
C GLU A 426 19.66 2.56 -39.81
N SER A 427 18.51 1.87 -39.66
CA SER A 427 17.59 1.61 -40.78
C SER A 427 16.69 2.81 -41.14
N THR A 428 16.25 3.56 -40.09
CA THR A 428 15.26 4.64 -40.29
C THR A 428 15.85 6.05 -40.19
N GLY A 429 17.07 6.19 -39.65
CA GLY A 429 17.68 7.49 -39.35
C GLY A 429 17.04 8.22 -38.16
N MET A 430 16.07 7.62 -37.47
CA MET A 430 15.34 8.23 -36.39
C MET A 430 16.26 8.42 -35.15
N PRO A 431 16.35 9.63 -34.58
CA PRO A 431 17.18 9.85 -33.39
C PRO A 431 16.54 9.26 -32.14
N LEU A 432 17.35 8.65 -31.26
CA LEU A 432 16.95 8.24 -29.93
C LEU A 432 16.97 9.47 -29.02
N LYS A 433 15.85 10.16 -28.97
CA LYS A 433 15.64 11.33 -28.11
C LYS A 433 14.28 11.29 -27.44
N PHE A 434 14.22 11.74 -26.20
CA PHE A 434 12.96 11.75 -25.44
C PHE A 434 12.98 12.76 -24.28
N THR A 435 11.81 12.96 -23.69
CA THR A 435 11.61 13.85 -22.55
C THR A 435 11.21 13.04 -21.30
N ILE A 436 11.86 13.33 -20.18
CA ILE A 436 11.42 12.88 -18.86
C ILE A 436 10.49 13.93 -18.28
N LEU A 437 9.22 13.56 -18.12
CA LEU A 437 8.18 14.41 -17.54
C LEU A 437 8.20 14.29 -16.02
N LEU A 438 8.18 15.42 -15.31
CA LEU A 438 8.17 15.51 -13.84
C LEU A 438 7.03 16.40 -13.37
N VAL A 439 6.48 16.09 -12.19
CA VAL A 439 5.53 16.94 -11.46
C VAL A 439 6.23 17.79 -10.39
N SER A 440 7.37 17.35 -9.88
CA SER A 440 8.09 18.02 -8.78
C SER A 440 9.51 18.41 -9.19
N PRO A 441 9.91 19.68 -8.96
CA PRO A 441 11.29 20.10 -9.14
C PRO A 441 12.29 19.34 -8.26
N GLU A 442 11.84 18.78 -7.15
CA GLU A 442 12.69 17.97 -6.26
C GLU A 442 13.26 16.73 -6.97
N PHE A 443 12.57 16.21 -7.98
CA PHE A 443 13.01 15.05 -8.77
C PHE A 443 14.06 15.42 -9.84
N GLU A 444 14.23 16.70 -10.17
CA GLU A 444 15.24 17.13 -11.16
C GLU A 444 16.66 16.74 -10.73
N ARG A 445 16.95 16.76 -9.40
CA ARG A 445 18.24 16.33 -8.87
C ARG A 445 18.56 14.85 -9.12
N ILE A 446 17.55 14.03 -9.47
CA ILE A 446 17.68 12.62 -9.85
C ILE A 446 17.67 12.48 -11.37
N ALA A 447 16.74 13.12 -12.06
CA ALA A 447 16.56 13.01 -13.50
C ALA A 447 17.71 13.66 -14.30
N LEU A 448 18.25 14.79 -13.86
CA LEU A 448 19.35 15.48 -14.55
C LEU A 448 20.67 14.68 -14.58
N PRO A 449 21.14 14.04 -13.50
CA PRO A 449 22.28 13.11 -13.57
C PRO A 449 22.04 11.95 -14.51
N TYR A 450 20.84 11.36 -14.49
CA TYR A 450 20.46 10.28 -15.39
C TYR A 450 20.51 10.75 -16.86
N ALA A 451 19.93 11.92 -17.19
CA ALA A 451 19.99 12.50 -18.52
C ALA A 451 21.45 12.78 -18.98
N ARG A 452 22.33 13.23 -18.06
CA ARG A 452 23.77 13.39 -18.36
C ARG A 452 24.45 12.06 -18.68
N ASN A 453 24.10 10.98 -18.00
CA ASN A 453 24.65 9.66 -18.31
C ASN A 453 24.17 9.16 -19.68
N LEU A 454 22.89 9.33 -20.00
CA LEU A 454 22.32 8.99 -21.33
C LEU A 454 23.02 9.76 -22.46
N LYS A 455 23.35 11.04 -22.24
CA LYS A 455 24.08 11.87 -23.22
C LYS A 455 25.46 11.29 -23.54
N LYS A 456 26.16 10.65 -22.57
CA LYS A 456 27.48 10.04 -22.78
C LYS A 456 27.44 8.89 -23.81
N ILE A 457 26.28 8.29 -24.03
CA ILE A 457 26.03 7.22 -25.03
C ILE A 457 25.20 7.71 -26.23
N GLY A 458 25.18 9.03 -26.44
CA GLY A 458 24.58 9.67 -27.63
C GLY A 458 23.05 9.88 -27.54
N ILE A 459 22.39 9.59 -26.43
CA ILE A 459 20.95 9.75 -26.25
C ILE A 459 20.64 11.18 -25.78
N GLU A 460 19.84 11.92 -26.56
CA GLU A 460 19.38 13.25 -26.18
C GLU A 460 18.16 13.17 -25.28
N THR A 461 18.30 13.59 -24.02
CA THR A 461 17.21 13.53 -23.03
C THR A 461 16.95 14.90 -22.44
N LYS A 462 15.68 15.36 -22.51
CA LYS A 462 15.21 16.59 -21.88
C LYS A 462 14.50 16.25 -20.58
N VAL A 463 14.67 17.07 -19.55
CA VAL A 463 13.89 17.00 -18.31
C VAL A 463 12.91 18.16 -18.31
N ARG A 464 11.64 17.88 -18.13
CA ARG A 464 10.58 18.88 -18.13
C ARG A 464 9.67 18.72 -16.91
N THR A 465 9.70 19.68 -16.04
CA THR A 465 8.79 19.80 -14.89
C THR A 465 7.57 20.65 -15.28
N VAL A 466 6.39 20.17 -14.93
CA VAL A 466 5.10 20.84 -15.16
C VAL A 466 4.30 20.89 -13.86
N ASP A 467 3.25 21.72 -13.82
CA ASP A 467 2.32 21.73 -12.69
C ASP A 467 1.51 20.42 -12.59
N SER A 468 0.90 20.18 -11.43
CA SER A 468 0.16 18.93 -11.16
C SER A 468 -1.02 18.71 -12.11
N ALA A 469 -1.77 19.75 -12.46
CA ALA A 469 -2.93 19.60 -13.34
C ALA A 469 -2.49 19.24 -14.78
N GLN A 470 -1.42 19.84 -15.28
CA GLN A 470 -0.84 19.49 -16.57
C GLN A 470 -0.21 18.09 -16.53
N TYR A 471 0.40 17.72 -15.41
CA TYR A 471 0.99 16.39 -15.22
C TYR A 471 -0.08 15.30 -15.29
N GLU A 472 -1.16 15.40 -14.48
CA GLU A 472 -2.27 14.44 -14.47
C GLU A 472 -2.90 14.27 -15.86
N ARG A 473 -3.22 15.38 -16.54
CA ARG A 473 -3.78 15.33 -17.90
C ARG A 473 -2.88 14.57 -18.87
N ARG A 474 -1.54 14.77 -18.77
CA ARG A 474 -0.57 14.06 -19.62
C ARG A 474 -0.47 12.59 -19.27
N LEU A 475 -0.64 12.22 -18.02
CA LEU A 475 -0.74 10.81 -17.60
C LEU A 475 -2.01 10.16 -18.16
N GLU A 476 -3.16 10.83 -18.02
CA GLU A 476 -4.44 10.37 -18.55
C GLU A 476 -4.41 10.10 -20.06
N ASP A 477 -3.79 11.00 -20.83
CA ASP A 477 -3.70 10.92 -22.28
C ASP A 477 -2.46 10.15 -22.78
N PHE A 478 -1.63 9.61 -21.88
CA PHE A 478 -0.32 9.01 -22.20
C PHE A 478 0.58 9.93 -23.02
N SER A 479 0.44 11.25 -22.85
CA SER A 479 1.17 12.29 -23.60
C SER A 479 2.55 12.59 -23.00
N PHE A 480 3.35 11.55 -22.83
CA PHE A 480 4.73 11.58 -22.32
C PHE A 480 5.56 10.50 -23.01
N ASP A 481 6.90 10.64 -22.92
CA ASP A 481 7.84 9.62 -23.37
C ASP A 481 8.29 8.74 -22.19
N MET A 482 8.74 9.38 -21.12
CA MET A 482 9.14 8.77 -19.85
C MET A 482 8.67 9.66 -18.69
N THR A 483 8.23 9.07 -17.59
CA THR A 483 7.74 9.83 -16.44
C THR A 483 8.02 9.11 -15.11
N VAL A 484 7.94 9.82 -13.99
CA VAL A 484 8.10 9.25 -12.65
C VAL A 484 6.74 8.90 -12.08
N VAL A 485 6.50 7.63 -11.84
CA VAL A 485 5.27 7.12 -11.20
C VAL A 485 5.62 6.22 -10.04
N SER A 486 4.73 6.12 -9.08
CA SER A 486 4.76 5.14 -8.00
C SER A 486 3.46 4.35 -8.01
N LEU A 487 3.54 3.06 -8.31
CA LEU A 487 2.43 2.12 -8.20
C LEU A 487 2.59 1.32 -6.91
N GLY A 488 1.69 1.56 -5.97
CA GLY A 488 1.61 0.79 -4.73
C GLY A 488 1.09 -0.62 -4.99
N GLN A 489 1.46 -1.55 -4.11
CA GLN A 489 0.98 -2.93 -4.14
C GLN A 489 0.42 -3.33 -2.79
N SER A 490 -0.56 -4.21 -2.80
CA SER A 490 -1.15 -4.78 -1.59
C SER A 490 -0.50 -6.11 -1.21
N LEU A 491 -0.79 -6.60 0.00
CA LEU A 491 -0.43 -7.94 0.43
C LEU A 491 -1.23 -9.04 -0.28
N SER A 492 -2.31 -8.66 -0.96
CA SER A 492 -3.17 -9.54 -1.73
C SER A 492 -3.56 -8.83 -3.04
N PRO A 493 -2.64 -8.80 -4.04
CA PRO A 493 -2.92 -8.19 -5.33
C PRO A 493 -4.10 -8.89 -6.03
N GLY A 494 -4.90 -8.11 -6.77
CA GLY A 494 -6.12 -8.57 -7.40
C GLY A 494 -6.47 -7.77 -8.66
N ASN A 495 -7.71 -7.28 -8.74
CA ASN A 495 -8.25 -6.62 -9.94
C ASN A 495 -7.51 -5.34 -10.36
N GLU A 496 -6.82 -4.67 -9.44
CA GLU A 496 -6.00 -3.50 -9.76
C GLU A 496 -4.87 -3.81 -10.74
N GLN A 497 -4.42 -5.07 -10.81
CA GLN A 497 -3.38 -5.50 -11.75
C GLN A 497 -3.86 -5.37 -13.21
N LYS A 498 -5.18 -5.52 -13.47
CA LYS A 498 -5.74 -5.26 -14.81
C LYS A 498 -5.54 -3.81 -15.23
N ASP A 499 -5.81 -2.87 -14.32
CA ASP A 499 -5.66 -1.45 -14.58
C ASP A 499 -4.17 -1.05 -14.78
N PHE A 500 -3.24 -1.74 -14.12
CA PHE A 500 -1.81 -1.45 -14.22
C PHE A 500 -1.13 -2.02 -15.48
N TRP A 501 -1.52 -3.22 -15.92
CA TRP A 501 -0.69 -4.00 -16.83
C TRP A 501 -1.44 -4.70 -17.97
N SER A 502 -2.79 -4.78 -17.95
CA SER A 502 -3.52 -5.53 -18.97
C SER A 502 -3.45 -4.86 -20.35
N SER A 503 -3.37 -5.70 -21.39
CA SER A 503 -3.48 -5.27 -22.79
C SER A 503 -4.76 -4.49 -23.06
N THR A 504 -5.86 -4.84 -22.38
CA THR A 504 -7.16 -4.17 -22.53
C THR A 504 -7.14 -2.71 -22.05
N THR A 505 -6.28 -2.39 -21.10
CA THR A 505 -6.15 -1.02 -20.53
C THR A 505 -5.05 -0.22 -21.20
N ALA A 506 -4.21 -0.86 -22.03
CA ALA A 506 -3.04 -0.23 -22.65
C ALA A 506 -3.35 1.01 -23.52
N GLN A 507 -4.57 1.15 -24.06
CA GLN A 507 -4.98 2.28 -24.88
C GLN A 507 -6.18 3.05 -24.28
N ILE A 508 -6.58 2.74 -23.05
CA ILE A 508 -7.70 3.40 -22.39
C ILE A 508 -7.19 4.62 -21.62
N ASN A 509 -7.58 5.80 -22.04
CA ASN A 509 -7.26 7.05 -21.35
C ASN A 509 -7.73 7.00 -19.89
N GLY A 510 -6.88 7.47 -18.99
CA GLY A 510 -7.13 7.44 -17.55
C GLY A 510 -6.80 6.12 -16.86
N SER A 511 -6.41 5.06 -17.59
CA SER A 511 -5.88 3.84 -16.96
C SER A 511 -4.48 4.09 -16.38
N ARG A 512 -4.08 3.26 -15.43
CA ARG A 512 -2.74 3.31 -14.83
C ARG A 512 -1.73 2.41 -15.53
N ASN A 513 -2.05 1.87 -16.71
CA ASN A 513 -1.08 1.17 -17.55
C ASN A 513 -0.15 2.19 -18.23
N TYR A 514 0.59 2.94 -17.40
CA TYR A 514 1.45 4.04 -17.86
C TYR A 514 2.53 3.58 -18.84
N ALA A 515 3.05 2.39 -18.67
CA ALA A 515 4.08 1.84 -19.55
C ALA A 515 3.53 1.38 -20.92
N GLY A 516 2.21 1.20 -21.06
CA GLY A 516 1.61 0.66 -22.27
C GLY A 516 1.91 -0.82 -22.46
N VAL A 517 1.93 -1.59 -21.36
CA VAL A 517 2.12 -3.04 -21.42
C VAL A 517 0.98 -3.68 -22.21
N SER A 518 1.33 -4.51 -23.19
CA SER A 518 0.39 -5.30 -23.98
C SER A 518 1.06 -6.63 -24.30
N SER A 519 0.70 -7.67 -23.53
CA SER A 519 1.33 -8.98 -23.60
C SER A 519 0.35 -10.07 -23.20
N PRO A 520 0.10 -11.09 -24.05
CA PRO A 520 -0.77 -12.21 -23.70
C PRO A 520 -0.31 -12.97 -22.43
N ALA A 521 1.00 -13.06 -22.20
CA ALA A 521 1.53 -13.68 -20.99
C ALA A 521 1.18 -12.86 -19.73
N VAL A 522 1.25 -11.53 -19.80
CA VAL A 522 0.88 -10.65 -18.69
C VAL A 522 -0.62 -10.76 -18.42
N ASP A 523 -1.47 -10.73 -19.46
CA ASP A 523 -2.92 -10.85 -19.31
C ASP A 523 -3.31 -12.17 -18.64
N PHE A 524 -2.75 -13.29 -19.09
CA PHE A 524 -2.96 -14.59 -18.48
C PHE A 524 -2.53 -14.61 -17.02
N LEU A 525 -1.34 -14.10 -16.70
CA LEU A 525 -0.82 -14.10 -15.32
C LEU A 525 -1.64 -13.20 -14.39
N ILE A 526 -2.20 -12.10 -14.89
CA ILE A 526 -3.14 -11.27 -14.14
C ILE A 526 -4.41 -12.06 -13.78
N ASP A 527 -4.95 -12.80 -14.74
CA ASP A 527 -6.13 -13.62 -14.48
C ASP A 527 -5.85 -14.73 -13.46
N GLU A 528 -4.65 -15.35 -13.50
CA GLU A 528 -4.21 -16.33 -12.49
C GLU A 528 -4.03 -15.69 -11.09
N VAL A 529 -3.50 -14.47 -10.99
CA VAL A 529 -3.43 -13.71 -9.73
C VAL A 529 -4.83 -13.47 -9.15
N ILE A 530 -5.78 -13.04 -9.99
CA ILE A 530 -7.16 -12.75 -9.56
C ILE A 530 -7.91 -14.05 -9.18
N ALA A 531 -7.64 -15.15 -9.89
CA ALA A 531 -8.28 -16.45 -9.67
C ALA A 531 -7.64 -17.26 -8.54
N ALA A 532 -6.53 -16.79 -7.94
CA ALA A 532 -5.81 -17.52 -6.92
C ALA A 532 -6.71 -17.92 -5.74
N LYS A 533 -6.69 -19.19 -5.37
CA LYS A 533 -7.58 -19.74 -4.34
C LYS A 533 -6.97 -19.73 -2.94
N ASN A 534 -5.64 -19.73 -2.86
CA ASN A 534 -4.90 -19.76 -1.61
C ASN A 534 -3.62 -18.89 -1.72
N ARG A 535 -2.89 -18.75 -0.62
CA ARG A 535 -1.68 -17.90 -0.57
C ARG A 535 -0.58 -18.42 -1.47
N GLU A 536 -0.38 -19.74 -1.55
CA GLU A 536 0.66 -20.37 -2.35
C GLU A 536 0.44 -20.11 -3.84
N SER A 537 -0.78 -20.32 -4.34
CA SER A 537 -1.11 -20.03 -5.74
C SER A 537 -1.02 -18.53 -6.07
N LEU A 538 -1.41 -17.65 -5.11
CA LEU A 538 -1.23 -16.21 -5.28
C LEU A 538 0.25 -15.84 -5.39
N ILE A 539 1.09 -16.37 -4.52
CA ILE A 539 2.54 -16.12 -4.53
C ILE A 539 3.13 -16.56 -5.88
N SER A 540 2.83 -17.78 -6.34
CA SER A 540 3.36 -18.31 -7.59
C SER A 540 2.92 -17.48 -8.80
N ALA A 541 1.63 -17.15 -8.90
CA ALA A 541 1.09 -16.33 -9.99
C ALA A 541 1.67 -14.90 -9.97
N THR A 542 1.77 -14.30 -8.78
CA THR A 542 2.32 -12.93 -8.65
C THR A 542 3.81 -12.88 -8.97
N ARG A 543 4.60 -13.87 -8.53
CA ARG A 543 6.02 -13.96 -8.86
C ARG A 543 6.24 -14.19 -10.36
N ALA A 544 5.43 -15.04 -10.99
CA ALA A 544 5.49 -15.22 -12.45
C ALA A 544 5.20 -13.89 -13.18
N LEU A 545 4.15 -13.16 -12.77
CA LEU A 545 3.83 -11.83 -13.31
C LEU A 545 4.98 -10.83 -13.09
N ASP A 546 5.52 -10.77 -11.88
CA ASP A 546 6.64 -9.89 -11.51
C ASP A 546 7.86 -10.14 -12.40
N ARG A 547 8.23 -11.43 -12.65
CA ARG A 547 9.33 -11.79 -13.57
C ARG A 547 9.10 -11.26 -14.97
N VAL A 548 7.91 -11.47 -15.54
CA VAL A 548 7.61 -11.01 -16.90
C VAL A 548 7.69 -9.49 -17.00
N LEU A 549 7.18 -8.78 -16.00
CA LEU A 549 7.25 -7.31 -15.94
C LEU A 549 8.69 -6.81 -15.79
N LEU A 550 9.50 -7.42 -14.91
CA LEU A 550 10.91 -7.05 -14.68
C LEU A 550 11.76 -7.25 -15.95
N TRP A 551 11.69 -8.43 -16.55
CA TRP A 551 12.43 -8.73 -17.78
C TRP A 551 11.88 -8.01 -19.02
N GLY A 552 10.67 -7.42 -18.92
CA GLY A 552 10.12 -6.50 -19.92
C GLY A 552 10.79 -5.12 -19.93
N TYR A 553 11.50 -4.76 -18.84
CA TYR A 553 12.16 -3.45 -18.66
C TYR A 553 11.23 -2.25 -18.92
N TYR A 554 9.98 -2.36 -18.50
CA TYR A 554 8.98 -1.29 -18.64
C TYR A 554 9.27 -0.07 -17.75
N VAL A 555 10.09 -0.26 -16.73
CA VAL A 555 10.46 0.76 -15.74
C VAL A 555 11.97 0.73 -15.52
N VAL A 556 12.59 1.89 -15.34
CA VAL A 556 13.89 2.01 -14.68
C VAL A 556 13.62 2.13 -13.20
N PRO A 557 13.81 1.06 -12.40
CA PRO A 557 13.43 1.05 -10.99
C PRO A 557 14.24 2.06 -10.19
N HIS A 558 13.55 2.75 -9.28
CA HIS A 558 14.17 3.64 -8.31
C HIS A 558 14.53 2.90 -7.02
N TRP A 559 13.96 3.30 -5.90
CA TRP A 559 14.31 2.81 -4.56
C TRP A 559 13.08 2.69 -3.68
N HIS A 560 13.24 1.95 -2.60
CA HIS A 560 12.27 1.83 -1.53
C HIS A 560 12.95 1.83 -0.16
N ILE A 561 12.15 1.95 0.89
CA ILE A 561 12.58 1.80 2.28
C ILE A 561 11.81 0.63 2.92
N GLN A 562 12.49 -0.13 3.79
CA GLN A 562 11.93 -1.31 4.47
C GLN A 562 11.69 -1.07 5.96
N ASN A 563 11.83 0.19 6.40
CA ASN A 563 11.72 0.54 7.81
C ASN A 563 10.89 1.81 7.98
N PHE A 564 10.10 1.87 9.03
CA PHE A 564 9.61 3.13 9.57
C PHE A 564 10.76 3.83 10.29
N ARG A 565 11.08 5.06 9.90
CA ARG A 565 12.03 5.92 10.61
C ARG A 565 11.24 6.75 11.60
N ILE A 566 11.35 6.43 12.88
CA ILE A 566 10.59 7.08 13.94
C ILE A 566 11.49 7.76 14.96
N ALA A 567 11.03 8.88 15.47
CA ALA A 567 11.60 9.53 16.63
C ALA A 567 10.48 9.88 17.60
N TYR A 568 10.72 9.64 18.89
CA TYR A 568 9.70 9.91 19.91
C TYR A 568 10.35 10.24 21.25
N TRP A 569 9.69 11.07 22.03
CA TRP A 569 10.04 11.31 23.42
C TRP A 569 9.80 10.03 24.23
N ASP A 570 10.78 9.59 25.01
CA ASP A 570 10.78 8.28 25.69
C ASP A 570 9.80 8.25 26.87
N LYS A 571 8.52 8.44 26.56
CA LYS A 571 7.37 8.44 27.46
C LYS A 571 6.51 7.18 27.34
N PHE A 572 6.88 6.27 26.43
CA PHE A 572 5.99 5.21 26.00
C PHE A 572 6.56 3.82 26.23
N GLY A 573 5.70 2.91 26.67
CA GLY A 573 5.93 1.49 26.56
C GLY A 573 5.42 0.96 25.21
N GLN A 574 6.02 -0.12 24.76
CA GLN A 574 5.74 -0.77 23.47
C GLN A 574 5.56 -2.27 23.66
N PRO A 575 4.76 -2.97 22.84
CA PRO A 575 4.72 -4.42 22.81
C PRO A 575 6.10 -5.01 22.50
N LYS A 576 6.33 -6.25 22.95
CA LYS A 576 7.57 -6.98 22.63
C LYS A 576 7.69 -7.38 21.16
N ILE A 577 6.55 -7.52 20.49
CA ILE A 577 6.43 -7.90 19.06
C ILE A 577 5.76 -6.76 18.34
N ASN A 578 6.40 -6.23 17.30
CA ASN A 578 5.78 -5.26 16.41
C ASN A 578 4.94 -5.99 15.36
N PRO A 579 3.82 -5.41 14.91
CA PRO A 579 3.08 -5.95 13.80
C PRO A 579 3.93 -5.89 12.52
N LYS A 580 3.72 -6.83 11.60
CA LYS A 580 4.50 -6.93 10.35
C LYS A 580 4.15 -5.85 9.34
N TYR A 581 2.88 -5.44 9.32
CA TYR A 581 2.29 -4.61 8.26
C TYR A 581 1.79 -3.25 8.74
N ASP A 582 2.16 -2.86 9.94
CA ASP A 582 1.84 -1.55 10.53
C ASP A 582 2.91 -1.17 11.55
N LEU A 583 2.94 0.08 11.97
CA LEU A 583 3.79 0.52 13.08
C LEU A 583 3.21 0.10 14.44
N GLY A 584 1.90 -0.07 14.52
CA GLY A 584 1.20 -0.48 15.73
C GLY A 584 1.12 0.60 16.81
N LEU A 585 1.10 1.89 16.46
CA LEU A 585 1.09 2.99 17.43
C LEU A 585 -0.12 2.94 18.38
N ASP A 586 -1.22 2.36 17.95
CA ASP A 586 -2.43 2.14 18.78
C ASP A 586 -2.27 1.06 19.85
N THR A 587 -1.16 0.31 19.83
CA THR A 587 -0.80 -0.70 20.83
C THR A 587 0.14 -0.16 21.92
N TRP A 588 0.73 1.04 21.71
CA TRP A 588 1.61 1.67 22.66
C TRP A 588 0.84 2.21 23.86
N TRP A 589 1.54 2.45 24.97
CA TRP A 589 0.95 2.99 26.19
C TRP A 589 1.84 4.04 26.85
N TYR A 590 1.23 4.87 27.68
CA TYR A 590 1.93 5.86 28.49
C TYR A 590 2.62 5.18 29.67
N ASP A 591 3.94 5.37 29.80
CA ASP A 591 4.79 4.72 30.80
C ASP A 591 5.19 5.73 31.89
N ASN A 592 4.55 5.62 33.06
CA ASN A 592 4.77 6.54 34.15
C ASN A 592 6.20 6.51 34.73
N ASP A 593 6.91 5.38 34.62
CA ASP A 593 8.27 5.29 35.14
C ASP A 593 9.28 5.97 34.21
N LYS A 594 9.09 5.86 32.90
CA LYS A 594 9.90 6.58 31.92
C LYS A 594 9.74 8.09 32.03
N ILE A 595 8.56 8.57 32.34
CA ILE A 595 8.29 10.02 32.46
C ILE A 595 9.02 10.65 33.62
N LYS A 596 9.07 9.97 34.78
CA LYS A 596 9.86 10.44 35.91
C LYS A 596 11.33 10.67 35.58
N LEU A 597 11.86 9.97 34.56
CA LEU A 597 13.23 10.15 34.09
C LEU A 597 13.40 11.34 33.14
N LEU A 598 12.32 11.90 32.63
CA LEU A 598 12.32 13.07 31.75
C LEU A 598 12.03 14.38 32.49
N GLU A 599 11.51 14.30 33.71
CA GLU A 599 11.35 15.46 34.58
C GLU A 599 12.73 15.89 35.10
N PRO A 600 13.07 17.21 35.06
CA PRO A 600 14.41 17.71 35.45
C PRO A 600 14.67 17.56 36.96
#